data_d219cbde29d8ddc462757562ca2be909
#
_entry.id   d219cbde29d8ddc462757562ca2be909
#
_cell.length_a   1.000
_cell.length_b   1.000
_cell.length_c   1.000
_cell.angle_alpha   90.00
_cell.angle_beta   90.00
_cell.angle_gamma   90.00
#
_symmetry.space_group_name_H-M   'P 1'
#
loop_
_entity.id
_entity.type
_entity.pdbx_description
1 polymer ?
#
loop_
_entity_poly.entity_id
_entity_poly.type
_entity_poly.pdbx_seq_one_letter_code
_entity_poly.pdbx_strand_id
1 'polypeptide(L)'
;MRPSGGHSIEVPGDISSAAFFLCGAAAVDGSEVTARNVGLNPSRTGLLDVLEAMGARLRVENRVEDGEPRGDVTVSAAPLRATTIEGAIVPRLIDELPVIMVMATQARGRTVIRDAKELRVKESDRLASMGEALAAAGARIELFDDGCAIDGPTPLSSVSVQTRLDHRIAMSMAVAQLFMRGGEVRLDDVACVATSFPSFFGLLDRLSAGGRP
;
A
#
# COMPACT_ATOMS: atom_id res chain seq x y z
N MET A 1 7.18 -40.95 24.62
CA MET A 1 7.82 -39.66 24.32
C MET A 1 7.10 -38.61 25.12
N ARG A 2 7.82 -37.84 25.97
CA ARG A 2 7.24 -36.64 26.59
C ARG A 2 7.14 -35.57 25.51
N PRO A 3 6.04 -34.80 25.40
CA PRO A 3 6.00 -33.66 24.48
C PRO A 3 7.15 -32.73 24.87
N SER A 4 7.93 -32.33 23.88
CA SER A 4 8.92 -31.24 24.01
C SER A 4 8.22 -30.01 24.57
N GLY A 5 8.83 -29.33 25.53
CA GLY A 5 8.25 -28.14 26.17
C GLY A 5 7.69 -27.15 25.15
N GLY A 6 6.64 -26.42 25.53
CA GLY A 6 6.01 -25.41 24.68
C GLY A 6 7.03 -24.38 24.21
N HIS A 7 6.96 -24.02 22.93
CA HIS A 7 7.74 -22.92 22.36
C HIS A 7 6.88 -21.66 22.37
N SER A 8 7.45 -20.54 22.78
CA SER A 8 6.84 -19.22 22.62
C SER A 8 7.27 -18.65 21.27
N ILE A 9 6.30 -18.23 20.46
CA ILE A 9 6.55 -17.57 19.17
C ILE A 9 5.95 -16.17 19.25
N GLU A 10 6.76 -15.18 18.96
CA GLU A 10 6.28 -13.81 18.78
C GLU A 10 5.88 -13.61 17.31
N VAL A 11 4.60 -13.33 17.07
CA VAL A 11 4.07 -13.07 15.72
C VAL A 11 4.27 -11.59 15.42
N PRO A 12 5.02 -11.24 14.36
CA PRO A 12 5.21 -9.85 13.96
C PRO A 12 3.94 -9.23 13.38
N GLY A 13 3.91 -7.89 13.31
CA GLY A 13 2.89 -7.16 12.57
C GLY A 13 2.96 -7.48 11.07
N ASP A 14 1.81 -7.42 10.40
CA ASP A 14 1.70 -7.71 8.98
C ASP A 14 2.18 -6.54 8.13
N ILE A 15 3.18 -6.77 7.27
CA ILE A 15 3.73 -5.77 6.34
C ILE A 15 2.67 -5.28 5.35
N SER A 16 1.73 -6.14 4.93
CA SER A 16 0.66 -5.77 4.02
C SER A 16 -0.33 -4.78 4.65
N SER A 17 -0.58 -4.93 5.95
CA SER A 17 -1.38 -3.96 6.72
C SER A 17 -0.64 -2.64 6.90
N ALA A 18 0.67 -2.68 7.18
CA ALA A 18 1.51 -1.49 7.31
C ALA A 18 1.63 -0.72 5.97
N ALA A 19 1.60 -1.41 4.84
CA ALA A 19 1.81 -0.87 3.50
C ALA A 19 0.93 0.35 3.19
N PHE A 20 -0.32 0.35 3.61
CA PHE A 20 -1.26 1.46 3.37
C PHE A 20 -0.76 2.76 3.99
N PHE A 21 -0.29 2.69 5.23
CA PHE A 21 0.22 3.85 5.97
C PHE A 21 1.62 4.27 5.50
N LEU A 22 2.48 3.31 5.17
CA LEU A 22 3.82 3.59 4.66
C LEU A 22 3.76 4.26 3.28
N CYS A 23 2.90 3.78 2.37
CA CYS A 23 2.69 4.41 1.06
C CYS A 23 2.04 5.79 1.19
N GLY A 24 1.08 5.96 2.11
CA GLY A 24 0.48 7.25 2.42
C GLY A 24 1.54 8.24 2.90
N ALA A 25 2.36 7.84 3.88
CA ALA A 25 3.43 8.68 4.43
C ALA A 25 4.49 9.04 3.40
N ALA A 26 4.82 8.13 2.47
CA ALA A 26 5.81 8.40 1.42
C ALA A 26 5.40 9.57 0.51
N ALA A 27 4.09 9.76 0.28
CA ALA A 27 3.56 10.69 -0.71
C ALA A 27 2.92 11.97 -0.14
N VAL A 28 2.58 11.99 1.17
CA VAL A 28 2.01 13.18 1.82
C VAL A 28 3.12 14.05 2.39
N ASP A 29 3.28 15.25 1.88
CA ASP A 29 4.32 16.20 2.30
C ASP A 29 4.36 16.40 3.81
N GLY A 30 5.56 16.30 4.39
CA GLY A 30 5.82 16.52 5.81
C GLY A 30 5.42 15.35 6.71
N SER A 31 4.90 14.25 6.16
CA SER A 31 4.51 13.09 6.96
C SER A 31 5.66 12.13 7.22
N GLU A 32 5.57 11.47 8.38
CA GLU A 32 6.42 10.36 8.79
C GLU A 32 5.58 9.34 9.57
N VAL A 33 5.71 8.07 9.23
CA VAL A 33 5.02 6.97 9.93
C VAL A 33 6.02 5.87 10.25
N THR A 34 5.95 5.35 11.48
CA THR A 34 6.69 4.18 11.92
C THR A 34 5.73 3.02 12.20
N ALA A 35 5.86 1.94 11.45
CA ALA A 35 5.22 0.66 11.73
C ALA A 35 6.17 -0.18 12.59
N ARG A 36 5.75 -0.48 13.84
CA ARG A 36 6.59 -1.19 14.81
C ARG A 36 6.41 -2.69 14.74
N ASN A 37 7.50 -3.42 14.99
CA ASN A 37 7.54 -4.88 15.07
C ASN A 37 6.90 -5.56 13.84
N VAL A 38 7.20 -5.08 12.64
CA VAL A 38 6.64 -5.57 11.38
C VAL A 38 7.50 -6.72 10.86
N GLY A 39 6.85 -7.74 10.25
CA GLY A 39 7.55 -8.84 9.59
C GLY A 39 8.43 -8.37 8.44
N LEU A 40 9.69 -8.81 8.44
CA LEU A 40 10.72 -8.43 7.47
C LEU A 40 11.20 -9.62 6.66
N ASN A 41 10.37 -10.65 6.50
CA ASN A 41 10.70 -11.79 5.65
C ASN A 41 10.96 -11.32 4.21
N PRO A 42 12.14 -11.64 3.63
CA PRO A 42 12.50 -11.17 2.28
C PRO A 42 11.50 -11.54 1.18
N SER A 43 10.73 -12.62 1.38
CA SER A 43 9.67 -13.02 0.44
C SER A 43 8.43 -12.10 0.47
N ARG A 44 8.33 -11.18 1.45
CA ARG A 44 7.17 -10.29 1.66
C ARG A 44 7.54 -8.81 1.65
N THR A 45 8.83 -8.46 1.56
CA THR A 45 9.31 -7.08 1.70
C THR A 45 9.56 -6.36 0.37
N GLY A 46 9.03 -6.84 -0.74
CA GLY A 46 9.14 -6.17 -2.04
C GLY A 46 8.66 -4.72 -2.03
N LEU A 47 7.68 -4.39 -1.17
CA LEU A 47 7.23 -3.02 -0.96
C LEU A 47 8.38 -2.09 -0.54
N LEU A 48 9.28 -2.53 0.35
CA LEU A 48 10.39 -1.70 0.84
C LEU A 48 11.35 -1.37 -0.30
N ASP A 49 11.65 -2.36 -1.16
CA ASP A 49 12.50 -2.16 -2.34
C ASP A 49 11.85 -1.14 -3.31
N VAL A 50 10.52 -1.18 -3.48
CA VAL A 50 9.79 -0.23 -4.33
C VAL A 50 9.79 1.17 -3.73
N LEU A 51 9.55 1.31 -2.41
CA LEU A 51 9.62 2.60 -1.73
C LEU A 51 10.99 3.28 -1.91
N GLU A 52 12.08 2.52 -1.75
CA GLU A 52 13.44 3.01 -1.99
C GLU A 52 13.66 3.38 -3.46
N ALA A 53 13.26 2.52 -4.40
CA ALA A 53 13.37 2.78 -5.82
C ALA A 53 12.61 4.05 -6.25
N MET A 54 11.45 4.32 -5.64
CA MET A 54 10.66 5.53 -5.85
C MET A 54 11.22 6.76 -5.10
N GLY A 55 12.23 6.58 -4.25
CA GLY A 55 12.93 7.66 -3.57
C GLY A 55 12.30 8.09 -2.23
N ALA A 56 11.41 7.27 -1.66
CA ALA A 56 10.94 7.49 -0.30
C ALA A 56 12.10 7.39 0.71
N ARG A 57 12.02 8.14 1.80
CA ARG A 57 12.98 8.02 2.90
C ARG A 57 12.58 6.87 3.79
N LEU A 58 13.34 5.78 3.73
CA LEU A 58 13.08 4.54 4.47
C LEU A 58 14.17 4.28 5.51
N ARG A 59 13.77 3.89 6.73
CA ARG A 59 14.66 3.37 7.76
C ARG A 59 14.09 2.09 8.34
N VAL A 60 14.95 1.10 8.59
CA VAL A 60 14.60 -0.12 9.30
C VAL A 60 15.48 -0.19 10.54
N GLU A 61 14.85 -0.21 11.72
CA GLU A 61 15.51 -0.19 13.02
C GLU A 61 15.00 -1.34 13.91
N ASN A 62 15.65 -1.59 15.03
CA ASN A 62 15.27 -2.63 15.99
C ASN A 62 15.08 -4.02 15.36
N ARG A 63 15.94 -4.36 14.39
CA ARG A 63 15.85 -5.60 13.64
C ARG A 63 16.17 -6.81 14.51
N VAL A 64 15.31 -7.83 14.46
CA VAL A 64 15.47 -9.11 15.13
C VAL A 64 15.43 -10.21 14.10
N GLU A 65 16.46 -11.07 14.08
CA GLU A 65 16.60 -12.17 13.11
C GLU A 65 16.32 -13.54 13.76
N ASP A 66 16.04 -13.58 15.06
CA ASP A 66 15.71 -14.82 15.76
C ASP A 66 14.25 -15.18 15.51
N GLY A 67 14.03 -16.33 14.87
CA GLY A 67 12.71 -16.77 14.39
C GLY A 67 12.29 -16.07 13.09
N GLU A 68 11.07 -15.53 13.05
CA GLU A 68 10.60 -14.73 11.91
C GLU A 68 11.25 -13.33 11.95
N PRO A 69 11.96 -12.93 10.88
CA PRO A 69 12.59 -11.61 10.83
C PRO A 69 11.59 -10.47 11.02
N ARG A 70 11.89 -9.53 11.90
CA ARG A 70 11.01 -8.40 12.22
C ARG A 70 11.80 -7.16 12.62
N GLY A 71 11.15 -6.01 12.59
CA GLY A 71 11.75 -4.74 12.97
C GLY A 71 10.77 -3.57 12.86
N ASP A 72 11.26 -2.38 13.13
CA ASP A 72 10.51 -1.15 13.00
C ASP A 72 10.82 -0.52 11.63
N VAL A 73 9.78 -0.24 10.85
CA VAL A 73 9.90 0.37 9.51
C VAL A 73 9.36 1.80 9.59
N THR A 74 10.23 2.77 9.37
CA THR A 74 9.87 4.19 9.28
C THR A 74 9.97 4.67 7.85
N VAL A 75 8.89 5.31 7.36
CA VAL A 75 8.86 5.98 6.05
C VAL A 75 8.50 7.45 6.25
N SER A 76 9.30 8.32 5.64
CA SER A 76 9.04 9.76 5.60
C SER A 76 8.85 10.23 4.16
N ALA A 77 8.05 11.28 4.00
CA ALA A 77 7.78 11.89 2.70
C ALA A 77 9.04 12.34 1.99
N ALA A 78 9.04 12.14 0.67
CA ALA A 78 10.04 12.65 -0.25
C ALA A 78 9.44 12.89 -1.64
N PRO A 79 10.07 13.71 -2.49
CA PRO A 79 9.65 13.81 -3.89
C PRO A 79 9.80 12.45 -4.59
N LEU A 80 8.66 11.78 -4.79
CA LEU A 80 8.64 10.46 -5.41
C LEU A 80 8.92 10.54 -6.91
N ARG A 81 9.59 9.52 -7.43
CA ARG A 81 9.85 9.30 -8.85
C ARG A 81 9.26 7.96 -9.31
N ALA A 82 8.88 7.91 -10.55
CA ALA A 82 8.37 6.70 -11.18
C ALA A 82 9.44 5.59 -11.22
N THR A 83 8.99 4.35 -11.21
CA THR A 83 9.84 3.16 -11.34
C THR A 83 9.13 2.08 -12.15
N THR A 84 9.87 1.04 -12.55
CA THR A 84 9.30 -0.17 -13.14
C THR A 84 9.29 -1.27 -12.09
N ILE A 85 8.16 -1.97 -11.97
CA ILE A 85 7.91 -3.07 -11.03
C ILE A 85 7.56 -4.30 -11.87
N GLU A 86 8.47 -5.25 -11.99
CA GLU A 86 8.31 -6.43 -12.85
C GLU A 86 9.17 -7.61 -12.39
N GLY A 87 8.89 -8.80 -12.87
CA GLY A 87 9.68 -9.99 -12.62
C GLY A 87 9.60 -10.47 -11.17
N ALA A 88 10.73 -10.90 -10.62
CA ALA A 88 10.83 -11.59 -9.34
C ALA A 88 10.39 -10.75 -8.11
N ILE A 89 10.27 -9.44 -8.23
CA ILE A 89 9.78 -8.60 -7.14
C ILE A 89 8.26 -8.71 -6.97
N VAL A 90 7.51 -8.93 -8.05
CA VAL A 90 6.04 -8.89 -8.07
C VAL A 90 5.40 -9.86 -7.06
N PRO A 91 5.78 -11.15 -6.99
CA PRO A 91 5.24 -12.06 -5.98
C PRO A 91 5.50 -11.62 -4.54
N ARG A 92 6.57 -10.83 -4.29
CA ARG A 92 6.97 -10.35 -2.96
C ARG A 92 6.15 -9.15 -2.46
N LEU A 93 5.29 -8.58 -3.32
CA LEU A 93 4.48 -7.40 -3.03
C LEU A 93 3.13 -7.39 -3.78
N ILE A 94 2.69 -8.53 -4.28
CA ILE A 94 1.48 -8.62 -5.12
C ILE A 94 0.25 -8.01 -4.44
N ASP A 95 0.12 -8.19 -3.14
CA ASP A 95 -0.99 -7.71 -2.35
C ASP A 95 -0.88 -6.21 -1.99
N GLU A 96 0.29 -5.61 -2.14
CA GLU A 96 0.56 -4.18 -1.93
C GLU A 96 0.39 -3.37 -3.22
N LEU A 97 0.32 -4.01 -4.39
CA LEU A 97 0.19 -3.31 -5.68
C LEU A 97 -0.99 -2.33 -5.72
N PRO A 98 -2.18 -2.61 -5.16
CA PRO A 98 -3.27 -1.64 -5.15
C PRO A 98 -2.89 -0.29 -4.51
N VAL A 99 -2.27 -0.30 -3.33
CA VAL A 99 -1.86 0.95 -2.68
C VAL A 99 -0.63 1.57 -3.33
N ILE A 100 0.26 0.77 -3.94
CA ILE A 100 1.37 1.27 -4.76
C ILE A 100 0.84 2.00 -6.00
N MET A 101 -0.22 1.51 -6.64
CA MET A 101 -0.88 2.20 -7.77
C MET A 101 -1.39 3.58 -7.34
N VAL A 102 -1.96 3.69 -6.13
CA VAL A 102 -2.36 4.99 -5.56
C VAL A 102 -1.15 5.90 -5.37
N MET A 103 -0.09 5.41 -4.70
CA MET A 103 1.14 6.18 -4.47
C MET A 103 1.80 6.61 -5.80
N ALA A 104 1.77 5.76 -6.83
CA ALA A 104 2.32 6.06 -8.15
C ALA A 104 1.65 7.26 -8.84
N THR A 105 0.38 7.56 -8.52
CA THR A 105 -0.27 8.78 -9.02
C THR A 105 0.40 10.06 -8.55
N GLN A 106 1.18 10.02 -7.47
CA GLN A 106 1.91 11.16 -6.90
C GLN A 106 3.39 11.21 -7.32
N ALA A 107 3.90 10.14 -7.94
CA ALA A 107 5.29 10.06 -8.38
C ALA A 107 5.54 10.80 -9.69
N ARG A 108 6.69 11.45 -9.85
CA ARG A 108 7.06 12.12 -11.10
C ARG A 108 7.48 11.10 -12.15
N GLY A 109 6.79 11.08 -13.28
CA GLY A 109 7.08 10.23 -14.42
C GLY A 109 6.05 9.12 -14.62
N ARG A 110 6.43 8.08 -15.35
CA ARG A 110 5.57 6.94 -15.70
C ARG A 110 6.01 5.70 -14.92
N THR A 111 5.21 5.32 -13.91
CA THR A 111 5.39 4.04 -13.20
C THR A 111 4.75 2.92 -14.02
N VAL A 112 5.50 1.84 -14.22
CA VAL A 112 5.05 0.68 -15.00
C VAL A 112 5.03 -0.54 -14.08
N ILE A 113 3.93 -1.27 -14.08
CA ILE A 113 3.74 -2.54 -13.37
C ILE A 113 3.50 -3.63 -14.41
N ARG A 114 4.25 -4.71 -14.34
CA ARG A 114 4.14 -5.90 -15.20
C ARG A 114 4.11 -7.17 -14.36
N ASP A 115 3.83 -8.30 -15.00
CA ASP A 115 3.83 -9.63 -14.37
C ASP A 115 2.86 -9.78 -13.20
N ALA A 116 1.88 -8.87 -13.08
CA ALA A 116 0.90 -8.81 -12.00
C ALA A 116 -0.46 -9.44 -12.35
N LYS A 117 -0.48 -10.39 -13.29
CA LYS A 117 -1.73 -11.04 -13.76
C LYS A 117 -2.52 -11.70 -12.64
N GLU A 118 -1.83 -12.13 -11.57
CA GLU A 118 -2.47 -12.72 -10.39
C GLU A 118 -3.48 -11.77 -9.71
N LEU A 119 -3.32 -10.45 -9.84
CA LEU A 119 -4.29 -9.47 -9.32
C LEU A 119 -5.70 -9.64 -9.90
N ARG A 120 -5.83 -10.25 -11.08
CA ARG A 120 -7.12 -10.44 -11.75
C ARG A 120 -7.98 -11.56 -11.16
N VAL A 121 -7.36 -12.43 -10.36
CA VAL A 121 -7.99 -13.63 -9.77
C VAL A 121 -7.96 -13.62 -8.25
N LYS A 122 -7.78 -12.45 -7.62
CA LYS A 122 -7.89 -12.26 -6.17
C LYS A 122 -9.37 -12.16 -5.76
N GLU A 123 -9.70 -11.56 -4.63
CA GLU A 123 -11.08 -11.37 -4.15
C GLU A 123 -11.96 -10.62 -5.17
N SER A 124 -11.34 -9.77 -5.97
CA SER A 124 -11.88 -9.14 -7.15
C SER A 124 -10.84 -9.13 -8.27
N ASP A 125 -11.18 -8.72 -9.50
CA ASP A 125 -10.17 -8.27 -10.47
C ASP A 125 -9.60 -6.94 -9.96
N ARG A 126 -8.57 -7.02 -9.06
CA ARG A 126 -7.96 -5.85 -8.43
C ARG A 126 -7.34 -4.90 -9.43
N LEU A 127 -6.80 -5.42 -10.53
CA LEU A 127 -6.19 -4.61 -11.57
C LEU A 127 -7.23 -3.75 -12.29
N ALA A 128 -8.35 -4.34 -12.69
CA ALA A 128 -9.46 -3.62 -13.30
C ALA A 128 -10.11 -2.65 -12.30
N SER A 129 -10.41 -3.11 -11.07
CA SER A 129 -11.08 -2.29 -10.06
C SER A 129 -10.29 -1.05 -9.67
N MET A 130 -8.97 -1.19 -9.44
CA MET A 130 -8.10 -0.05 -9.18
C MET A 130 -7.96 0.86 -10.39
N GLY A 131 -7.86 0.29 -11.59
CA GLY A 131 -7.79 1.06 -12.83
C GLY A 131 -9.02 1.92 -13.04
N GLU A 132 -10.21 1.35 -12.86
CA GLU A 132 -11.50 2.06 -12.94
C GLU A 132 -11.58 3.18 -11.89
N ALA A 133 -11.26 2.87 -10.62
CA ALA A 133 -11.34 3.82 -9.53
C ALA A 133 -10.35 4.99 -9.69
N LEU A 134 -9.11 4.71 -10.06
CA LEU A 134 -8.08 5.73 -10.27
C LEU A 134 -8.37 6.58 -11.51
N ALA A 135 -8.81 5.99 -12.62
CA ALA A 135 -9.21 6.73 -13.82
C ALA A 135 -10.40 7.66 -13.53
N ALA A 136 -11.41 7.17 -12.79
CA ALA A 136 -12.55 7.98 -12.37
C ALA A 136 -12.15 9.13 -11.43
N ALA A 137 -11.10 8.94 -10.60
CA ALA A 137 -10.51 9.99 -9.80
C ALA A 137 -9.64 10.97 -10.59
N GLY A 138 -9.44 10.75 -11.91
CA GLY A 138 -8.68 11.63 -12.80
C GLY A 138 -7.22 11.22 -13.00
N ALA A 139 -6.79 10.07 -12.48
CA ALA A 139 -5.45 9.55 -12.74
C ALA A 139 -5.25 9.17 -14.20
N ARG A 140 -4.05 9.41 -14.71
CA ARG A 140 -3.64 8.96 -16.05
C ARG A 140 -3.10 7.55 -15.94
N ILE A 141 -3.96 6.57 -16.19
CA ILE A 141 -3.65 5.15 -16.07
C ILE A 141 -3.99 4.41 -17.36
N GLU A 142 -3.11 3.51 -17.76
CA GLU A 142 -3.28 2.58 -18.87
C GLU A 142 -3.19 1.16 -18.34
N LEU A 143 -4.23 0.35 -18.59
CA LEU A 143 -4.27 -1.05 -18.16
C LEU A 143 -3.71 -1.98 -19.23
N PHE A 144 -2.98 -3.00 -18.79
CA PHE A 144 -2.49 -4.11 -19.59
C PHE A 144 -3.13 -5.42 -19.10
N ASP A 145 -2.93 -6.50 -19.82
CA ASP A 145 -3.41 -7.82 -19.39
C ASP A 145 -2.79 -8.28 -18.07
N ASP A 146 -1.53 -7.91 -17.83
CA ASP A 146 -0.69 -8.34 -16.74
C ASP A 146 -0.22 -7.19 -15.82
N GLY A 147 -0.79 -5.99 -15.95
CA GLY A 147 -0.34 -4.85 -15.18
C GLY A 147 -0.95 -3.53 -15.62
N CYS A 148 -0.23 -2.44 -15.36
CA CYS A 148 -0.65 -1.10 -15.75
C CYS A 148 0.54 -0.14 -15.87
N ALA A 149 0.28 1.03 -16.47
CA ALA A 149 1.16 2.18 -16.37
C ALA A 149 0.41 3.39 -15.83
N ILE A 150 1.07 4.16 -14.97
CA ILE A 150 0.49 5.33 -14.28
C ILE A 150 1.43 6.52 -14.49
N ASP A 151 0.89 7.58 -15.05
CA ASP A 151 1.63 8.84 -15.25
C ASP A 151 1.31 9.81 -14.11
N GLY A 152 2.34 10.23 -13.38
CA GLY A 152 2.23 11.18 -12.28
C GLY A 152 3.24 12.35 -12.38
N PRO A 153 3.13 13.35 -11.49
CA PRO A 153 2.07 13.52 -10.52
C PRO A 153 0.75 13.93 -11.18
N THR A 154 -0.35 13.41 -10.65
CA THR A 154 -1.70 13.75 -11.11
C THR A 154 -2.58 14.14 -9.92
N PRO A 155 -3.18 15.35 -9.93
CA PRO A 155 -4.18 15.70 -8.92
C PRO A 155 -5.37 14.76 -8.99
N LEU A 156 -5.76 14.17 -7.87
CA LEU A 156 -6.94 13.33 -7.77
C LEU A 156 -8.16 14.17 -7.37
N SER A 157 -9.32 13.82 -7.93
CA SER A 157 -10.62 14.45 -7.72
C SER A 157 -11.57 13.52 -6.98
N SER A 158 -12.69 14.08 -6.50
CA SER A 158 -13.76 13.30 -5.86
C SER A 158 -14.21 12.14 -6.73
N VAL A 159 -14.42 10.98 -6.08
CA VAL A 159 -14.78 9.75 -6.77
C VAL A 159 -15.71 8.88 -5.91
N SER A 160 -16.67 8.20 -6.56
CA SER A 160 -17.43 7.11 -5.96
C SER A 160 -16.84 5.79 -6.46
N VAL A 161 -16.46 4.91 -5.53
CA VAL A 161 -15.72 3.69 -5.80
C VAL A 161 -16.60 2.48 -5.52
N GLN A 162 -16.62 1.55 -6.47
CA GLN A 162 -17.16 0.21 -6.27
C GLN A 162 -16.06 -0.69 -5.72
N THR A 163 -16.11 -1.00 -4.45
CA THR A 163 -15.09 -1.80 -3.76
C THR A 163 -15.13 -3.27 -4.15
N ARG A 164 -16.29 -3.73 -4.66
CA ARG A 164 -16.55 -5.14 -5.01
C ARG A 164 -16.29 -6.08 -3.82
N LEU A 165 -16.55 -5.58 -2.61
CA LEU A 165 -16.29 -6.25 -1.32
C LEU A 165 -14.81 -6.61 -1.09
N ASP A 166 -13.89 -6.02 -1.85
CA ASP A 166 -12.46 -6.21 -1.70
C ASP A 166 -11.87 -5.13 -0.77
N HIS A 167 -11.43 -5.58 0.40
CA HIS A 167 -10.87 -4.73 1.45
C HIS A 167 -9.63 -3.95 0.99
N ARG A 168 -8.83 -4.48 0.04
CA ARG A 168 -7.64 -3.79 -0.45
C ARG A 168 -7.98 -2.66 -1.39
N ILE A 169 -9.05 -2.79 -2.19
CA ILE A 169 -9.58 -1.68 -2.99
C ILE A 169 -10.07 -0.57 -2.06
N ALA A 170 -10.90 -0.91 -1.05
CA ALA A 170 -11.43 0.04 -0.09
C ALA A 170 -10.30 0.80 0.64
N MET A 171 -9.33 0.09 1.21
CA MET A 171 -8.22 0.69 1.95
C MET A 171 -7.30 1.52 1.06
N SER A 172 -6.99 1.04 -0.16
CA SER A 172 -6.14 1.80 -1.10
C SER A 172 -6.78 3.11 -1.51
N MET A 173 -8.07 3.09 -1.81
CA MET A 173 -8.79 4.32 -2.19
C MET A 173 -9.01 5.25 -0.99
N ALA A 174 -9.13 4.72 0.23
CA ALA A 174 -9.11 5.55 1.44
C ALA A 174 -7.76 6.28 1.61
N VAL A 175 -6.63 5.64 1.28
CA VAL A 175 -5.31 6.30 1.23
C VAL A 175 -5.28 7.37 0.14
N ALA A 176 -5.91 7.14 -1.03
CA ALA A 176 -5.98 8.14 -2.10
C ALA A 176 -6.63 9.45 -1.65
N GLN A 177 -7.57 9.39 -0.67
CA GLN A 177 -8.18 10.58 -0.05
C GLN A 177 -7.14 11.56 0.51
N LEU A 178 -6.00 11.07 1.00
CA LEU A 178 -4.94 11.91 1.58
C LEU A 178 -4.27 12.82 0.54
N PHE A 179 -4.37 12.49 -0.74
CA PHE A 179 -3.76 13.21 -1.85
C PHE A 179 -4.73 14.20 -2.53
N MET A 180 -5.99 14.22 -2.09
CA MET A 180 -7.03 15.06 -2.67
C MET A 180 -7.09 16.42 -1.96
N ARG A 181 -7.04 17.51 -2.73
CA ARG A 181 -7.24 18.87 -2.22
C ARG A 181 -8.74 19.21 -2.29
N GLY A 182 -9.45 18.99 -1.18
CA GLY A 182 -10.88 19.31 -1.09
C GLY A 182 -11.79 18.31 -1.83
N GLY A 183 -11.26 17.13 -2.20
CA GLY A 183 -12.02 16.04 -2.77
C GLY A 183 -12.46 15.01 -1.73
N GLU A 184 -13.35 14.09 -2.13
CA GLU A 184 -13.89 13.02 -1.29
C GLU A 184 -13.89 11.69 -2.03
N VAL A 185 -13.41 10.63 -1.37
CA VAL A 185 -13.59 9.25 -1.82
C VAL A 185 -14.80 8.66 -1.12
N ARG A 186 -15.82 8.29 -1.89
CA ARG A 186 -17.01 7.59 -1.39
C ARG A 186 -16.91 6.13 -1.76
N LEU A 187 -16.81 5.28 -0.74
CA LEU A 187 -16.79 3.82 -0.89
C LEU A 187 -18.21 3.28 -0.76
N ASP A 188 -18.63 2.39 -1.64
CA ASP A 188 -19.95 1.72 -1.59
C ASP A 188 -20.05 0.75 -0.41
N ASP A 189 -18.92 0.12 -0.02
CA ASP A 189 -18.83 -0.78 1.13
C ASP A 189 -17.52 -0.55 1.88
N VAL A 190 -17.61 -0.40 3.20
CA VAL A 190 -16.47 -0.31 4.11
C VAL A 190 -16.40 -1.50 5.08
N ALA A 191 -17.49 -2.29 5.16
CA ALA A 191 -17.57 -3.41 6.08
C ALA A 191 -16.62 -4.55 5.68
N CYS A 192 -16.30 -4.67 4.38
CA CYS A 192 -15.34 -5.65 3.89
C CYS A 192 -13.95 -5.49 4.52
N VAL A 193 -13.57 -4.28 4.97
CA VAL A 193 -12.29 -4.02 5.62
C VAL A 193 -12.18 -4.71 6.98
N ALA A 194 -13.31 -4.91 7.68
CA ALA A 194 -13.32 -5.56 8.98
C ALA A 194 -12.85 -7.02 8.95
N THR A 195 -12.86 -7.67 7.78
CA THR A 195 -12.40 -9.05 7.61
C THR A 195 -10.88 -9.20 7.77
N SER A 196 -10.11 -8.14 7.49
CA SER A 196 -8.65 -8.17 7.52
C SER A 196 -8.04 -7.12 8.45
N PHE A 197 -8.62 -5.92 8.52
CA PHE A 197 -8.09 -4.81 9.31
C PHE A 197 -9.21 -3.98 9.96
N PRO A 198 -9.89 -4.48 11.00
CA PRO A 198 -11.06 -3.82 11.60
C PRO A 198 -10.80 -2.39 12.08
N SER A 199 -9.58 -2.07 12.53
CA SER A 199 -9.20 -0.76 13.06
C SER A 199 -8.67 0.23 12.01
N PHE A 200 -8.64 -0.14 10.73
CA PHE A 200 -7.99 0.63 9.66
C PHE A 200 -8.46 2.08 9.57
N PHE A 201 -9.75 2.32 9.42
CA PHE A 201 -10.29 3.69 9.26
C PHE A 201 -10.02 4.54 10.50
N GLY A 202 -10.27 4.00 11.70
CA GLY A 202 -9.99 4.72 12.94
C GLY A 202 -8.51 5.02 13.16
N LEU A 203 -7.60 4.21 12.62
CA LEU A 203 -6.17 4.48 12.64
C LEU A 203 -5.78 5.53 11.59
N LEU A 204 -6.33 5.43 10.38
CA LEU A 204 -6.10 6.40 9.32
C LEU A 204 -6.54 7.81 9.73
N ASP A 205 -7.73 7.94 10.34
CA ASP A 205 -8.26 9.20 10.84
C ASP A 205 -7.34 9.82 11.91
N ARG A 206 -6.89 9.02 12.88
CA ARG A 206 -5.99 9.51 13.95
C ARG A 206 -4.65 9.99 13.39
N LEU A 207 -4.05 9.26 12.45
CA LEU A 207 -2.77 9.62 11.84
C LEU A 207 -2.92 10.88 10.96
N SER A 208 -4.04 11.02 10.24
CA SER A 208 -4.31 12.17 9.39
C SER A 208 -4.62 13.43 10.20
N ALA A 209 -5.29 13.31 11.35
CA ALA A 209 -5.62 14.45 12.23
C ALA A 209 -4.39 15.00 12.94
N GLY A 210 -3.40 14.17 13.28
CA GLY A 210 -2.15 14.59 13.94
C GLY A 210 -1.18 15.36 13.03
N GLY A 211 -1.41 15.37 11.73
CA GLY A 211 -0.58 16.02 10.73
C GLY A 211 -1.10 17.36 10.18
N ARG A 212 -2.22 17.86 10.71
CA ARG A 212 -2.72 19.20 10.30
C ARG A 212 -2.24 20.24 11.30
N PRO A 213 -1.47 21.26 10.84
CA PRO A 213 -1.11 22.42 11.66
C PRO A 213 -2.34 23.22 12.04
#